data_695f0d69b48dcb00900e8a61e9da6978
#
_entry.id   695f0d69b48dcb00900e8a61e9da6978
#
_cell.length_a   1.000
_cell.length_b   1.000
_cell.length_c   1.000
_cell.angle_alpha   90.00
_cell.angle_beta   90.00
_cell.angle_gamma   90.00
#
_symmetry.space_group_name_H-M   'P 1'
#
loop_
_entity.id
_entity.type
_entity.pdbx_description
1 polymer ?
#
loop_
_entity_poly.entity_id
_entity_poly.type
_entity_poly.pdbx_seq_one_letter_code
_entity_poly.pdbx_strand_id
1 'polypeptide(L)'
;MADQDKQFVAERVSYYLKDAHPGGTTLEVLASQIWHEEFGWHVPVRPDFEPKRLFEYYEALAEAEIALRDEDDLSVFLIPETATVEVANQIV
;
A
#
# COMPACT_ATOMS: atom_id res chain seq x y z
N MET A 1 16.41 18.04 5.93
CA MET A 1 15.55 18.05 5.86
C MET A 1 14.94 16.99 5.61
N ALA A 2 14.30 16.46 6.11
CA ALA A 2 13.80 15.32 5.96
C ALA A 2 12.60 15.42 5.31
N ASP A 3 12.65 15.51 4.16
CA ASP A 3 11.51 15.61 3.44
C ASP A 3 10.84 14.34 3.30
N GLN A 4 11.51 13.24 3.46
CA GLN A 4 10.89 11.97 3.26
C GLN A 4 10.58 11.37 4.59
N ASP A 5 9.56 11.86 5.25
CA ASP A 5 9.11 11.25 6.48
C ASP A 5 7.90 10.37 6.19
N LYS A 6 7.37 9.74 7.21
CA LYS A 6 6.27 8.81 7.05
C LYS A 6 5.07 9.46 6.40
N GLN A 7 4.75 10.68 6.76
CA GLN A 7 3.57 11.33 6.22
C GLN A 7 3.76 11.62 4.75
N PHE A 8 4.94 12.08 4.37
CA PHE A 8 5.21 12.35 2.96
C PHE A 8 5.08 11.06 2.15
N VAL A 9 5.67 9.97 2.65
CA VAL A 9 5.62 8.70 1.94
C VAL A 9 4.17 8.22 1.83
N ALA A 10 3.40 8.32 2.92
CA ALA A 10 2.01 7.90 2.88
C ALA A 10 1.22 8.68 1.84
N GLU A 11 1.46 9.97 1.75
CA GLU A 11 0.75 10.79 0.79
C GLU A 11 1.10 10.43 -0.64
N ARG A 12 2.37 10.18 -0.90
CA ARG A 12 2.76 9.83 -2.26
C ARG A 12 2.25 8.46 -2.66
N VAL A 13 2.30 7.50 -1.75
CA VAL A 13 1.76 6.18 -2.05
C VAL A 13 0.26 6.27 -2.29
N SER A 14 -0.45 7.01 -1.45
CA SER A 14 -1.89 7.16 -1.60
C SER A 14 -2.23 7.80 -2.94
N TYR A 15 -1.42 8.74 -3.38
CA TYR A 15 -1.64 9.39 -4.67
C TYR A 15 -1.62 8.37 -5.81
N TYR A 16 -0.67 7.44 -5.79
CA TYR A 16 -0.57 6.47 -6.86
C TYR A 16 -1.59 5.34 -6.73
N LEU A 17 -2.15 5.15 -5.54
CA LEU A 17 -3.14 4.09 -5.35
C LEU A 17 -4.58 4.59 -5.43
N LYS A 18 -4.79 5.90 -5.49
CA LYS A 18 -6.16 6.41 -5.43
C LYS A 18 -7.02 5.94 -6.58
N ASP A 19 -6.41 5.65 -7.71
CA ASP A 19 -7.17 5.19 -8.86
C ASP A 19 -7.00 3.70 -9.10
N ALA A 20 -6.35 3.00 -8.20
CA ALA A 20 -6.14 1.57 -8.35
C ALA A 20 -7.23 0.83 -7.58
N HIS A 21 -8.05 0.10 -8.30
CA HIS A 21 -9.17 -0.60 -7.67
C HIS A 21 -9.16 -2.06 -8.10
N PRO A 22 -8.15 -2.83 -7.68
CA PRO A 22 -8.06 -4.22 -8.12
C PRO A 22 -9.26 -5.01 -7.64
N GLY A 23 -9.96 -5.63 -8.56
CA GLY A 23 -11.15 -6.38 -8.21
C GLY A 23 -12.25 -5.51 -7.65
N GLY A 24 -12.24 -4.20 -7.93
CA GLY A 24 -13.25 -3.29 -7.41
C GLY A 24 -12.97 -2.79 -6.01
N THR A 25 -11.85 -3.18 -5.41
CA THR A 25 -11.53 -2.76 -4.04
C THR A 25 -10.99 -1.36 -4.01
N THR A 26 -10.97 -0.76 -2.84
CA THR A 26 -10.27 0.50 -2.59
C THR A 26 -9.12 0.17 -1.65
N LEU A 27 -7.94 0.67 -1.97
CA LEU A 27 -6.75 0.34 -1.20
C LEU A 27 -6.45 1.45 -0.20
N GLU A 28 -6.15 1.05 1.03
CA GLU A 28 -5.88 1.98 2.10
C GLU A 28 -4.42 1.84 2.53
N VAL A 29 -3.72 2.95 2.68
CA VAL A 29 -2.36 2.94 3.18
C VAL A 29 -2.42 2.97 4.70
N LEU A 30 -1.75 2.03 5.34
CA LEU A 30 -1.75 1.97 6.80
C LEU A 30 -0.62 2.84 7.31
N ALA A 31 -0.86 4.14 7.33
CA ALA A 31 0.17 5.14 7.57
C ALA A 31 0.88 4.97 8.90
N SER A 32 0.18 4.54 9.92
CA SER A 32 0.79 4.40 11.23
C SER A 32 1.74 3.21 11.30
N GLN A 33 1.74 2.35 10.29
CA GLN A 33 2.56 1.17 10.29
C GLN A 33 3.71 1.24 9.30
N ILE A 34 3.95 2.39 8.72
CA ILE A 34 5.05 2.57 7.79
C ILE A 34 6.37 2.59 8.56
N TRP A 35 7.38 1.92 8.02
CA TRP A 35 8.70 2.00 8.63
C TRP A 35 9.77 2.10 7.54
N HIS A 36 10.95 2.57 7.93
CA HIS A 36 12.03 2.79 6.99
C HIS A 36 13.17 1.85 7.32
N GLU A 37 13.71 1.22 6.33
CA GLU A 37 14.86 0.36 6.49
C GLU A 37 15.93 0.74 5.50
N GLU A 38 17.03 0.01 5.54
CA GLU A 38 18.18 0.36 4.77
C GLU A 38 17.91 0.57 3.30
N PHE A 39 17.04 -0.24 2.73
CA PHE A 39 16.80 -0.18 1.31
C PHE A 39 15.58 0.60 0.90
N GLY A 40 14.81 1.09 1.82
CA GLY A 40 13.64 1.88 1.45
C GLY A 40 12.56 1.84 2.49
N TRP A 41 11.41 2.36 2.11
CA TRP A 41 10.27 2.46 2.99
C TRP A 41 9.36 1.24 2.82
N HIS A 42 8.86 0.74 3.92
CA HIS A 42 7.91 -0.38 3.88
C HIS A 42 6.54 0.17 4.25
N VAL A 43 5.60 0.02 3.34
CA VAL A 43 4.29 0.65 3.47
C VAL A 43 3.20 -0.41 3.37
N PRO A 44 2.59 -0.78 4.47
CA PRO A 44 1.49 -1.75 4.40
C PRO A 44 0.25 -1.13 3.75
N VAL A 45 -0.40 -1.91 2.93
CA VAL A 45 -1.59 -1.48 2.20
C VAL A 45 -2.66 -2.55 2.40
N ARG A 46 -3.89 -2.14 2.57
CA ARG A 46 -4.98 -3.07 2.83
C ARG A 46 -6.18 -2.76 1.95
N PRO A 47 -6.79 -3.73 1.33
CA PRO A 47 -8.01 -3.49 0.57
C PRO A 47 -9.21 -3.43 1.50
N ASP A 48 -10.28 -2.77 1.05
CA ASP A 48 -11.48 -2.64 1.88
C ASP A 48 -12.28 -3.93 1.91
N PHE A 49 -12.08 -4.83 0.96
CA PHE A 49 -12.65 -6.16 1.05
C PHE A 49 -11.74 -7.11 0.29
N GLU A 50 -11.96 -8.40 0.43
CA GLU A 50 -11.09 -9.38 -0.16
C GLU A 50 -11.20 -9.35 -1.68
N PRO A 51 -10.13 -9.08 -2.41
CA PRO A 51 -10.23 -9.05 -3.87
C PRO A 51 -10.45 -10.44 -4.41
N LYS A 52 -11.26 -10.54 -5.47
CA LYS A 52 -11.51 -11.83 -6.04
C LYS A 52 -10.29 -12.43 -6.66
N ARG A 53 -9.44 -11.63 -7.23
CA ARG A 53 -8.25 -12.13 -7.88
C ARG A 53 -7.06 -11.48 -7.24
N LEU A 54 -6.30 -12.22 -6.46
CA LEU A 54 -5.18 -11.67 -5.75
C LEU A 54 -4.10 -11.14 -6.66
N PHE A 55 -3.96 -11.74 -7.85
CA PHE A 55 -2.89 -11.25 -8.71
C PHE A 55 -3.15 -9.82 -9.18
N GLU A 56 -4.41 -9.41 -9.28
CA GLU A 56 -4.70 -8.03 -9.66
C GLU A 56 -4.27 -7.08 -8.55
N TYR A 57 -4.45 -7.50 -7.31
CA TYR A 57 -4.04 -6.72 -6.16
C TYR A 57 -2.51 -6.57 -6.17
N TYR A 58 -1.80 -7.69 -6.30
CA TYR A 58 -0.35 -7.63 -6.28
C TYR A 58 0.19 -6.85 -7.48
N GLU A 59 -0.45 -6.95 -8.62
CA GLU A 59 -0.02 -6.23 -9.80
C GLU A 59 -0.19 -4.74 -9.61
N ALA A 60 -1.30 -4.32 -9.01
CA ALA A 60 -1.53 -2.90 -8.75
C ALA A 60 -0.46 -2.33 -7.83
N LEU A 61 -0.05 -3.10 -6.82
CA LEU A 61 0.98 -2.64 -5.92
C LEU A 61 2.33 -2.55 -6.63
N ALA A 62 2.63 -3.51 -7.48
CA ALA A 62 3.90 -3.50 -8.22
C ALA A 62 3.97 -2.29 -9.14
N GLU A 63 2.86 -1.97 -9.80
CA GLU A 63 2.86 -0.82 -10.69
C GLU A 63 3.06 0.48 -9.92
N ALA A 64 2.47 0.57 -8.73
CA ALA A 64 2.64 1.77 -7.92
C ALA A 64 4.09 1.89 -7.44
N GLU A 65 4.72 0.77 -7.10
CA GLU A 65 6.12 0.80 -6.69
C GLU A 65 7.01 1.32 -7.80
N ILE A 66 6.73 0.89 -9.02
CA ILE A 66 7.53 1.32 -10.16
C ILE A 66 7.34 2.81 -10.40
N ALA A 67 6.09 3.27 -10.34
CA ALA A 67 5.82 4.69 -10.56
C ALA A 67 6.47 5.56 -9.50
N LEU A 68 6.43 5.12 -8.24
CA LEU A 68 7.05 5.88 -7.17
C LEU A 68 8.56 6.00 -7.40
N ARG A 69 9.20 4.91 -7.83
CA ARG A 69 10.61 4.97 -8.07
C ARG A 69 10.94 5.84 -9.27
N ASP A 70 10.17 5.70 -10.34
CA ASP A 70 10.50 6.39 -11.58
C ASP A 70 10.13 7.87 -11.55
N GLU A 71 9.06 8.21 -10.87
CA GLU A 71 8.60 9.59 -10.93
C GLU A 71 8.92 10.37 -9.67
N ASP A 72 8.96 9.74 -8.52
CA ASP A 72 9.22 10.44 -7.27
C ASP A 72 10.57 10.09 -6.68
N ASP A 73 11.32 9.21 -7.31
CA ASP A 73 12.62 8.79 -6.81
C ASP A 73 12.49 8.24 -5.40
N LEU A 74 11.39 7.52 -5.14
CA LEU A 74 11.15 6.94 -3.83
C LEU A 74 11.22 5.43 -3.92
N SER A 75 12.05 4.84 -3.07
CA SER A 75 12.16 3.40 -3.00
C SER A 75 11.18 2.92 -1.95
N VAL A 76 10.09 2.33 -2.40
CA VAL A 76 9.00 1.92 -1.52
C VAL A 76 8.65 0.46 -1.79
N PHE A 77 8.46 -0.29 -0.71
CA PHE A 77 7.99 -1.66 -0.83
C PHE A 77 6.57 -1.69 -0.25
N LEU A 78 5.59 -1.98 -1.10
CA LEU A 78 4.20 -2.00 -0.67
C LEU A 78 3.88 -3.42 -0.20
N ILE A 79 3.45 -3.52 1.05
CA ILE A 79 3.24 -4.81 1.68
C ILE A 79 1.76 -5.13 1.68
N PRO A 80 1.33 -6.14 0.96
CA PRO A 80 -0.10 -6.44 0.86
C PRO A 80 -0.62 -7.07 2.14
N GLU A 81 -1.58 -6.41 2.75
CA GLU A 81 -2.26 -6.95 3.93
C GLU A 81 -3.62 -7.49 3.49
N THR A 82 -4.22 -8.31 4.30
CA THR A 82 -5.53 -8.82 3.97
C THR A 82 -6.59 -7.81 4.40
N ALA A 83 -7.75 -7.95 3.84
CA ALA A 83 -8.86 -7.08 4.19
C ALA A 83 -9.21 -7.29 5.66
N THR A 84 -9.70 -6.25 6.27
CA THR A 84 -10.02 -6.32 7.62
C THR A 84 -11.31 -6.89 7.74
N VAL A 85 -11.60 -7.99 8.10
CA VAL A 85 -12.78 -8.44 8.14
C VAL A 85 -13.03 -9.15 9.21
N GLU A 86 -12.98 -9.82 9.30
CA GLU A 86 -13.30 -10.62 10.10
C GLU A 86 -12.79 -10.93 11.22
N VAL A 87 -12.24 -10.51 11.46
CA VAL A 87 -11.63 -10.64 12.52
C VAL A 87 -12.48 -11.05 13.48
N ALA A 88 -13.46 -10.45 13.60
CA ALA A 88 -14.29 -10.74 14.56
C ALA A 88 -14.75 -12.03 14.49
N ASN A 89 -14.83 -12.45 13.41
CA ASN A 89 -15.34 -13.60 13.25
C ASN A 89 -14.68 -14.59 13.88
N GLN A 90 -13.62 -14.54 14.05
CA GLN A 90 -12.96 -15.49 14.48
C GLN A 90 -13.13 -15.70 15.79
N ILE A 91 -13.70 -15.12 16.42
CA ILE A 91 -13.78 -15.30 17.57
C ILE A 91 -14.38 -16.27 17.86
N VAL A 92 -14.87 -16.66 17.71
CA VAL A 92 -15.52 -17.65 17.97
C VAL A 92 -15.16 -18.47 18.48
#